data_1232eb28cc43cafb383d7873fb3796d7
#
_entry.id   1232eb28cc43cafb383d7873fb3796d7
#
_cell.length_a   1.000
_cell.length_b   1.000
_cell.length_c   1.000
_cell.angle_alpha   90.00
_cell.angle_beta   90.00
_cell.angle_gamma   90.00
#
_symmetry.space_group_name_H-M   'P 1'
#
loop_
_entity.id
_entity.type
_entity.pdbx_description
1 polymer ?
#
loop_
_entity_poly.entity_id
_entity_poly.type
_entity_poly.pdbx_seq_one_letter_code
_entity_poly.pdbx_strand_id
1 'polypeptide(L)'
;MAIPSSGAISLTTIQTEFGGTNPIGLNEYYAGGANVPAATSGTYGAVPSSGAIGIRNFYGTSNIVYMTATGGTITTDGNFKVHTFTGNGTFTVTSVGSPSVDDVEYLVIAGGGGGGRGPGGYWQVGGGGGAGGYLTSTFSATAAIAYSATIGAGGAQFVNGANSVLSGTGLSVTSIGGGRGGGYGGPDYFPNTGGSGGGAGGAYGAAPYGFGAAGTAGQGFAGGRNAQTGSSNDGAGAGGGASAVGGNGSGAVGGSGGAGLSGAAKLCG
;
A
#
# COMPACT_ATOMS: atom_id res chain seq x y z
N MET A 1 27.71 7.75 -10.94
CA MET A 1 28.51 7.10 -9.86
C MET A 1 28.83 8.19 -8.85
N ALA A 2 28.44 8.02 -7.58
CA ALA A 2 28.67 9.06 -6.55
C ALA A 2 30.17 9.38 -6.39
N ILE A 3 30.48 10.65 -6.18
CA ILE A 3 31.85 11.09 -5.90
C ILE A 3 32.27 10.60 -4.50
N PRO A 4 33.48 10.02 -4.32
CA PRO A 4 33.95 9.54 -3.02
C PRO A 4 33.84 10.60 -1.93
N SER A 5 33.53 10.20 -0.69
CA SER A 5 33.47 11.09 0.47
C SER A 5 34.86 11.47 1.01
N SER A 6 35.92 10.77 0.58
CA SER A 6 37.31 11.01 0.97
C SER A 6 38.28 10.48 -0.11
N GLY A 7 39.55 10.83 0.00
CA GLY A 7 40.59 10.39 -0.94
C GLY A 7 40.81 11.44 -2.06
N ALA A 8 41.47 11.02 -3.13
CA ALA A 8 41.75 11.91 -4.26
C ALA A 8 40.55 12.01 -5.20
N ILE A 9 40.12 13.23 -5.50
CA ILE A 9 39.16 13.54 -6.57
C ILE A 9 39.75 14.58 -7.49
N SER A 10 39.30 14.61 -8.74
CA SER A 10 39.77 15.52 -9.75
C SER A 10 38.58 16.21 -10.44
N LEU A 11 38.87 17.20 -11.25
CA LEU A 11 37.84 17.83 -12.09
C LEU A 11 37.20 16.81 -13.06
N THR A 12 38.02 15.85 -13.56
CA THR A 12 37.50 14.74 -14.38
C THR A 12 36.54 13.84 -13.59
N THR A 13 36.81 13.62 -12.30
CA THR A 13 35.85 12.87 -11.44
C THR A 13 34.51 13.60 -11.34
N ILE A 14 34.55 14.92 -11.18
CA ILE A 14 33.32 15.75 -11.14
C ILE A 14 32.62 15.71 -12.49
N GLN A 15 33.35 15.83 -13.60
CA GLN A 15 32.79 15.73 -14.95
C GLN A 15 32.14 14.37 -15.21
N THR A 16 32.74 13.27 -14.74
CA THR A 16 32.19 11.93 -14.92
C THR A 16 30.84 11.79 -14.23
N GLU A 17 30.66 12.40 -13.04
CA GLU A 17 29.41 12.34 -12.30
C GLU A 17 28.36 13.30 -12.84
N PHE A 18 28.74 14.55 -13.10
CA PHE A 18 27.80 15.63 -13.42
C PHE A 18 27.74 16.00 -14.93
N GLY A 19 28.57 15.40 -15.73
CA GLY A 19 28.64 15.75 -17.16
C GLY A 19 29.46 17.02 -17.43
N GLY A 20 29.25 17.62 -18.61
CA GLY A 20 29.96 18.78 -19.09
C GLY A 20 30.85 18.44 -20.31
N THR A 21 31.30 19.44 -21.04
CA THR A 21 32.15 19.31 -22.26
C THR A 21 33.50 20.00 -22.07
N ASN A 22 34.55 19.40 -22.64
CA ASN A 22 35.90 19.98 -22.58
C ASN A 22 36.03 21.24 -23.44
N PRO A 23 36.82 22.25 -23.01
CA PRO A 23 37.54 22.34 -21.75
C PRO A 23 36.60 22.64 -20.56
N ILE A 24 36.80 21.96 -19.41
CA ILE A 24 35.96 22.11 -18.21
C ILE A 24 36.62 23.03 -17.18
N GLY A 25 35.77 23.79 -16.48
CA GLY A 25 36.14 24.60 -15.33
C GLY A 25 35.19 24.43 -14.16
N LEU A 26 35.66 24.64 -12.93
CA LEU A 26 34.81 24.51 -11.74
C LEU A 26 33.60 25.45 -11.77
N ASN A 27 33.69 26.56 -12.46
CA ASN A 27 32.62 27.54 -12.64
C ASN A 27 31.39 27.00 -13.39
N GLU A 28 31.52 25.85 -14.06
CA GLU A 28 30.41 25.18 -14.74
C GLU A 28 29.57 24.29 -13.81
N TYR A 29 30.05 24.09 -12.58
CA TYR A 29 29.49 23.14 -11.63
C TYR A 29 28.82 23.81 -10.41
N TYR A 30 28.29 25.01 -10.55
CA TYR A 30 27.43 25.60 -9.54
C TYR A 30 26.10 24.85 -9.42
N ALA A 31 25.65 24.65 -8.18
CA ALA A 31 24.36 24.01 -7.91
C ALA A 31 23.20 24.81 -8.52
N GLY A 32 22.30 24.13 -9.22
CA GLY A 32 21.22 24.76 -9.99
C GLY A 32 21.63 25.28 -11.37
N GLY A 33 22.89 25.07 -11.78
CA GLY A 33 23.38 25.33 -13.12
C GLY A 33 23.08 24.19 -14.09
N ALA A 34 23.74 24.20 -15.25
CA ALA A 34 23.49 23.22 -16.31
C ALA A 34 23.91 21.80 -15.95
N ASN A 35 24.93 21.62 -15.12
CA ASN A 35 25.55 20.33 -14.84
C ASN A 35 25.20 19.79 -13.45
N VAL A 36 25.00 20.64 -12.44
CA VAL A 36 24.80 20.22 -11.04
C VAL A 36 23.38 20.55 -10.59
N PRO A 37 22.59 19.56 -10.15
CA PRO A 37 21.24 19.81 -9.66
C PRO A 37 21.22 20.84 -8.51
N ALA A 38 20.10 21.57 -8.41
CA ALA A 38 19.87 22.47 -7.29
C ALA A 38 19.88 21.67 -5.96
N ALA A 39 20.36 22.30 -4.89
CA ALA A 39 20.48 21.69 -3.57
C ALA A 39 21.42 20.46 -3.47
N THR A 40 22.26 20.18 -4.48
CA THR A 40 23.30 19.15 -4.37
C THR A 40 24.17 19.40 -3.16
N SER A 41 24.32 18.40 -2.31
CA SER A 41 25.08 18.46 -1.06
C SER A 41 25.94 17.22 -0.89
N GLY A 42 27.06 17.36 -0.21
CA GLY A 42 27.99 16.27 0.04
C GLY A 42 28.61 16.35 1.42
N THR A 43 29.74 15.68 1.62
CA THR A 43 30.43 15.55 2.91
C THR A 43 30.73 16.90 3.58
N TYR A 44 30.98 17.93 2.80
CA TYR A 44 31.37 19.27 3.32
C TYR A 44 30.27 20.33 3.12
N GLY A 45 28.99 19.90 3.01
CA GLY A 45 27.85 20.77 2.87
C GLY A 45 27.39 20.94 1.42
N ALA A 46 26.55 21.94 1.20
CA ALA A 46 25.97 22.21 -0.11
C ALA A 46 27.03 22.67 -1.13
N VAL A 47 26.88 22.23 -2.37
CA VAL A 47 27.64 22.82 -3.49
C VAL A 47 27.15 24.26 -3.68
N PRO A 48 28.04 25.26 -3.74
CA PRO A 48 27.65 26.65 -3.91
C PRO A 48 26.84 26.87 -5.21
N SER A 49 25.84 27.73 -5.16
CA SER A 49 25.09 28.18 -6.34
C SER A 49 25.73 29.41 -7.01
N SER A 50 26.69 30.04 -6.33
CA SER A 50 27.50 31.19 -6.85
C SER A 50 28.69 31.44 -5.93
N GLY A 51 29.59 32.29 -6.34
CA GLY A 51 30.75 32.71 -5.54
C GLY A 51 31.90 31.71 -5.54
N ALA A 52 32.57 31.51 -4.41
CA ALA A 52 33.74 30.62 -4.35
C ALA A 52 33.30 29.14 -4.42
N ILE A 53 33.88 28.40 -5.36
CA ILE A 53 33.64 26.97 -5.55
C ILE A 53 35.01 26.25 -5.67
N GLY A 54 35.14 25.10 -5.05
CA GLY A 54 36.35 24.31 -5.07
C GLY A 54 36.06 22.81 -5.13
N ILE A 55 37.03 22.00 -5.49
CA ILE A 55 36.94 20.55 -5.59
C ILE A 55 36.38 19.95 -4.29
N ARG A 56 36.72 20.53 -3.14
CA ARG A 56 36.26 20.09 -1.82
C ARG A 56 34.73 20.05 -1.69
N ASN A 57 34.01 20.92 -2.38
CA ASN A 57 32.55 20.99 -2.33
C ASN A 57 31.87 19.75 -2.94
N PHE A 58 32.63 18.94 -3.70
CA PHE A 58 32.07 17.79 -4.42
C PHE A 58 32.27 16.44 -3.72
N TYR A 59 33.01 16.37 -2.60
CA TYR A 59 33.14 15.11 -1.88
C TYR A 59 31.80 14.57 -1.39
N GLY A 60 31.50 13.30 -1.69
CA GLY A 60 30.25 12.64 -1.31
C GLY A 60 29.02 13.14 -2.04
N THR A 61 29.19 13.93 -3.11
CA THR A 61 28.06 14.37 -3.95
C THR A 61 27.71 13.32 -5.00
N SER A 62 26.47 13.37 -5.46
CA SER A 62 25.97 12.57 -6.58
C SER A 62 24.99 13.39 -7.43
N ASN A 63 24.92 13.04 -8.70
CA ASN A 63 23.95 13.62 -9.64
C ASN A 63 22.59 12.89 -9.53
N ILE A 64 22.06 12.81 -8.31
CA ILE A 64 20.76 12.20 -8.07
C ILE A 64 19.71 13.32 -7.99
N VAL A 65 18.76 13.28 -8.91
CA VAL A 65 17.56 14.10 -8.88
C VAL A 65 16.43 13.25 -8.36
N TYR A 66 15.80 13.66 -7.27
CA TYR A 66 14.66 12.95 -6.72
C TYR A 66 13.38 13.32 -7.46
N MET A 67 12.49 12.34 -7.59
CA MET A 67 11.18 12.56 -8.15
C MET A 67 10.37 13.56 -7.32
N THR A 68 9.53 14.34 -8.00
CA THR A 68 8.54 15.20 -7.35
C THR A 68 7.14 14.83 -7.80
N ALA A 69 6.21 14.83 -6.86
CA ALA A 69 4.82 14.50 -7.11
C ALA A 69 3.88 15.34 -6.23
N THR A 70 2.61 15.37 -6.59
CA THR A 70 1.54 16.05 -5.85
C THR A 70 0.35 15.11 -5.64
N GLY A 71 -0.55 15.47 -4.75
CA GLY A 71 -1.78 14.74 -4.44
C GLY A 71 -1.76 14.06 -3.08
N GLY A 72 -2.94 13.86 -2.52
CA GLY A 72 -3.13 13.31 -1.18
C GLY A 72 -2.55 14.16 -0.06
N THR A 73 -2.49 13.58 1.13
CA THR A 73 -1.76 14.19 2.27
C THR A 73 -0.30 13.75 2.19
N ILE A 74 0.61 14.71 2.15
CA ILE A 74 2.04 14.46 1.97
C ILE A 74 2.75 14.51 3.32
N THR A 75 3.45 13.44 3.66
CA THR A 75 4.33 13.35 4.84
C THR A 75 5.74 12.93 4.42
N THR A 76 6.70 13.03 5.32
CA THR A 76 8.08 12.57 5.08
C THR A 76 8.41 11.49 6.11
N ASP A 77 8.92 10.36 5.62
CA ASP A 77 9.43 9.27 6.44
C ASP A 77 10.86 8.92 5.97
N GLY A 78 11.84 9.31 6.76
CA GLY A 78 13.25 9.23 6.35
C GLY A 78 13.51 9.99 5.04
N ASN A 79 13.93 9.27 4.02
CA ASN A 79 14.22 9.81 2.69
C ASN A 79 13.01 9.78 1.73
N PHE A 80 11.86 9.30 2.20
CA PHE A 80 10.67 9.12 1.36
C PHE A 80 9.65 10.23 1.55
N LYS A 81 8.96 10.59 0.46
CA LYS A 81 7.71 11.35 0.47
C LYS A 81 6.55 10.36 0.37
N VAL A 82 5.70 10.36 1.38
CA VAL A 82 4.53 9.48 1.45
C VAL A 82 3.28 10.27 1.09
N HIS A 83 2.57 9.83 0.07
CA HIS A 83 1.31 10.41 -0.38
C HIS A 83 0.15 9.53 0.07
N THR A 84 -0.64 9.99 1.03
CA THR A 84 -1.76 9.23 1.62
C THR A 84 -3.10 9.71 1.08
N PHE A 85 -3.90 8.78 0.58
CA PHE A 85 -5.25 9.01 0.09
C PHE A 85 -6.26 8.26 0.98
N THR A 86 -7.10 8.99 1.71
CA THR A 86 -8.22 8.46 2.50
C THR A 86 -9.58 8.70 1.83
N GLY A 87 -9.59 9.29 0.67
CA GLY A 87 -10.71 9.53 -0.24
C GLY A 87 -10.20 9.57 -1.67
N ASN A 88 -11.11 9.60 -2.64
CA ASN A 88 -10.73 9.67 -4.05
C ASN A 88 -9.85 10.88 -4.33
N GLY A 89 -8.85 10.69 -5.18
CA GLY A 89 -7.90 11.74 -5.51
C GLY A 89 -7.01 11.39 -6.68
N THR A 90 -6.05 12.25 -6.94
CA THR A 90 -5.09 12.08 -8.03
C THR A 90 -3.68 12.24 -7.52
N PHE A 91 -2.84 11.25 -7.80
CA PHE A 91 -1.39 11.31 -7.63
C PHE A 91 -0.77 11.75 -8.96
N THR A 92 -0.08 12.87 -8.99
CA THR A 92 0.52 13.39 -10.23
C THR A 92 2.03 13.51 -10.06
N VAL A 93 2.77 12.78 -10.87
CA VAL A 93 4.24 12.92 -10.97
C VAL A 93 4.54 14.16 -11.77
N THR A 94 5.15 15.15 -11.15
CA THR A 94 5.49 16.43 -11.80
C THR A 94 6.87 16.40 -12.45
N SER A 95 7.78 15.63 -11.87
CA SER A 95 9.12 15.40 -12.42
C SER A 95 9.59 14.00 -12.03
N VAL A 96 10.14 13.25 -12.95
CA VAL A 96 10.81 11.98 -12.65
C VAL A 96 12.19 12.24 -12.09
N GLY A 97 12.63 11.35 -11.25
CA GLY A 97 13.99 11.35 -10.72
C GLY A 97 15.03 10.82 -11.70
N SER A 98 16.24 10.64 -11.22
CA SER A 98 17.25 9.83 -11.90
C SER A 98 16.77 8.39 -12.00
N PRO A 99 17.18 7.60 -13.02
CA PRO A 99 16.68 6.23 -13.23
C PRO A 99 16.83 5.26 -12.04
N SER A 100 17.69 5.59 -11.08
CA SER A 100 17.86 4.81 -9.84
C SER A 100 16.92 5.21 -8.71
N VAL A 101 16.07 6.24 -8.88
CA VAL A 101 15.18 6.81 -7.86
C VAL A 101 13.84 7.28 -8.46
N ASP A 102 13.41 6.68 -9.57
CA ASP A 102 12.17 6.99 -10.29
C ASP A 102 11.04 5.99 -10.03
N ASP A 103 11.25 4.99 -9.19
CA ASP A 103 10.23 4.03 -8.79
C ASP A 103 9.31 4.59 -7.71
N VAL A 104 8.02 4.32 -7.89
CA VAL A 104 6.97 4.56 -6.89
C VAL A 104 6.55 3.26 -6.28
N GLU A 105 6.71 3.13 -4.98
CA GLU A 105 6.10 2.04 -4.21
C GLU A 105 4.67 2.40 -3.85
N TYR A 106 3.78 1.42 -3.90
CA TYR A 106 2.39 1.63 -3.51
C TYR A 106 1.87 0.58 -2.56
N LEU A 107 0.93 1.01 -1.74
CA LEU A 107 0.06 0.17 -0.93
C LEU A 107 -1.39 0.54 -1.24
N VAL A 108 -2.17 -0.43 -1.72
CA VAL A 108 -3.60 -0.27 -1.98
C VAL A 108 -4.40 -1.21 -1.09
N ILE A 109 -5.23 -0.62 -0.22
CA ILE A 109 -6.11 -1.35 0.69
C ILE A 109 -7.55 -1.04 0.31
N ALA A 110 -8.38 -2.06 0.16
CA ALA A 110 -9.80 -1.94 -0.14
C ALA A 110 -10.66 -1.81 1.13
N GLY A 111 -11.93 -1.47 0.97
CA GLY A 111 -12.88 -1.43 2.07
C GLY A 111 -13.13 -2.82 2.67
N GLY A 112 -13.22 -2.95 3.98
CA GLY A 112 -13.61 -4.20 4.65
C GLY A 112 -15.08 -4.54 4.41
N GLY A 113 -15.44 -5.81 4.45
CA GLY A 113 -16.83 -6.27 4.37
C GLY A 113 -17.61 -6.00 5.66
N GLY A 114 -18.91 -5.80 5.54
CA GLY A 114 -19.82 -5.71 6.68
C GLY A 114 -20.04 -7.06 7.35
N GLY A 115 -20.29 -7.07 8.66
CA GLY A 115 -20.69 -8.28 9.36
C GLY A 115 -22.05 -8.80 8.94
N GLY A 116 -22.29 -10.07 9.17
CA GLY A 116 -23.60 -10.69 9.03
C GLY A 116 -24.57 -10.30 10.15
N ARG A 117 -25.81 -10.77 10.05
CA ARG A 117 -26.85 -10.55 11.07
C ARG A 117 -27.63 -11.85 11.31
N GLY A 118 -28.04 -12.05 12.55
CA GLY A 118 -29.14 -12.95 12.87
C GLY A 118 -30.49 -12.25 12.69
N PRO A 119 -31.55 -12.92 12.22
CA PRO A 119 -32.90 -12.36 12.18
C PRO A 119 -33.49 -12.31 13.58
N GLY A 120 -33.41 -11.21 14.26
CA GLY A 120 -34.03 -10.87 15.54
C GLY A 120 -34.53 -12.04 16.43
N GLY A 121 -33.71 -12.55 17.30
CA GLY A 121 -34.01 -13.63 18.27
C GLY A 121 -32.76 -13.96 19.08
N TYR A 122 -32.93 -14.58 20.24
CA TYR A 122 -31.86 -14.77 21.23
C TYR A 122 -30.70 -15.71 20.80
N TRP A 123 -30.76 -16.33 19.62
CA TRP A 123 -29.90 -17.48 19.28
C TRP A 123 -29.17 -17.39 17.96
N GLN A 124 -29.04 -16.17 17.39
CA GLN A 124 -28.59 -16.05 16.03
C GLN A 124 -27.42 -15.06 15.94
N VAL A 125 -26.26 -15.56 15.59
CA VAL A 125 -25.04 -14.78 15.49
C VAL A 125 -24.62 -14.62 14.03
N GLY A 126 -24.29 -13.39 13.66
CA GLY A 126 -23.73 -13.08 12.33
C GLY A 126 -22.25 -13.40 12.29
N GLY A 127 -21.75 -13.84 11.13
CA GLY A 127 -20.34 -14.01 10.85
C GLY A 127 -19.61 -12.67 10.71
N GLY A 128 -18.31 -12.67 10.96
CA GLY A 128 -17.47 -11.48 10.77
C GLY A 128 -17.28 -11.15 9.28
N GLY A 129 -17.26 -9.86 8.92
CA GLY A 129 -16.84 -9.43 7.59
C GLY A 129 -15.34 -9.63 7.39
N GLY A 130 -14.91 -9.94 6.15
CA GLY A 130 -13.51 -10.06 5.79
C GLY A 130 -12.84 -8.70 5.64
N ALA A 131 -11.53 -8.65 5.85
CA ALA A 131 -10.74 -7.46 5.55
C ALA A 131 -10.76 -7.16 4.06
N GLY A 132 -10.60 -5.89 3.71
CA GLY A 132 -10.31 -5.50 2.32
C GLY A 132 -8.99 -6.11 1.85
N GLY A 133 -8.85 -6.29 0.55
CA GLY A 133 -7.63 -6.77 -0.06
C GLY A 133 -6.47 -5.83 0.26
N TYR A 134 -5.28 -6.41 0.31
CA TYR A 134 -4.02 -5.73 0.55
C TYR A 134 -3.10 -6.01 -0.64
N LEU A 135 -2.69 -4.97 -1.35
CA LEU A 135 -1.75 -5.07 -2.47
C LEU A 135 -0.62 -4.08 -2.32
N THR A 136 0.59 -4.55 -2.52
CA THR A 136 1.80 -3.72 -2.55
C THR A 136 2.69 -4.15 -3.71
N SER A 137 3.28 -3.19 -4.38
CA SER A 137 4.29 -3.40 -5.44
C SER A 137 4.92 -2.04 -5.79
N THR A 138 5.70 -2.01 -6.85
CA THR A 138 6.34 -0.82 -7.40
C THR A 138 5.94 -0.61 -8.85
N PHE A 139 6.10 0.60 -9.34
CA PHE A 139 6.06 0.93 -10.75
C PHE A 139 7.01 2.09 -11.06
N SER A 140 7.61 2.07 -12.25
CA SER A 140 8.45 3.19 -12.68
C SER A 140 7.57 4.35 -13.17
N ALA A 141 7.77 5.50 -12.56
CA ALA A 141 6.96 6.68 -12.81
C ALA A 141 7.30 7.33 -14.16
N THR A 142 6.30 7.94 -14.77
CA THR A 142 6.49 8.79 -15.96
C THR A 142 6.07 10.22 -15.62
N ALA A 143 6.88 11.20 -16.03
CA ALA A 143 6.59 12.60 -15.78
C ALA A 143 5.29 13.06 -16.47
N ALA A 144 4.61 14.01 -15.85
CA ALA A 144 3.33 14.58 -16.29
C ALA A 144 2.17 13.57 -16.40
N ILE A 145 2.31 12.37 -15.80
CA ILE A 145 1.23 11.40 -15.72
C ILE A 145 0.47 11.57 -14.40
N ALA A 146 -0.84 11.58 -14.52
CA ALA A 146 -1.78 11.57 -13.41
C ALA A 146 -2.31 10.15 -13.18
N TYR A 147 -2.19 9.66 -11.96
CA TYR A 147 -2.74 8.38 -11.51
C TYR A 147 -3.96 8.64 -10.62
N SER A 148 -5.09 8.05 -10.98
CA SER A 148 -6.32 8.16 -10.21
C SER A 148 -6.31 7.17 -9.06
N ALA A 149 -6.53 7.64 -7.84
CA ALA A 149 -6.77 6.83 -6.66
C ALA A 149 -8.26 6.84 -6.33
N THR A 150 -8.91 5.68 -6.43
CA THR A 150 -10.29 5.47 -5.99
C THR A 150 -10.25 4.67 -4.69
N ILE A 151 -10.86 5.19 -3.63
CA ILE A 151 -10.85 4.57 -2.32
C ILE A 151 -12.19 3.89 -2.05
N GLY A 152 -12.13 2.57 -1.86
CA GLY A 152 -13.29 1.75 -1.56
C GLY A 152 -13.80 1.95 -0.14
N ALA A 153 -15.08 2.23 0.00
CA ALA A 153 -15.73 2.32 1.32
C ALA A 153 -15.90 0.93 1.94
N GLY A 154 -15.92 0.87 3.27
CA GLY A 154 -16.34 -0.32 4.00
C GLY A 154 -17.80 -0.68 3.72
N GLY A 155 -18.12 -1.96 3.72
CA GLY A 155 -19.47 -2.46 3.54
C GLY A 155 -20.35 -2.21 4.78
N ALA A 156 -21.57 -1.78 4.57
CA ALA A 156 -22.61 -1.82 5.60
C ALA A 156 -22.91 -3.29 5.98
N GLN A 157 -23.73 -3.50 6.98
CA GLN A 157 -24.19 -4.85 7.37
C GLN A 157 -24.72 -5.63 6.14
N PHE A 158 -24.25 -6.84 5.93
CA PHE A 158 -24.54 -7.71 4.76
C PHE A 158 -24.04 -7.19 3.39
N VAL A 159 -23.16 -6.22 3.36
CA VAL A 159 -22.62 -5.68 2.12
C VAL A 159 -21.12 -5.94 2.07
N ASN A 160 -20.63 -6.35 0.91
CA ASN A 160 -19.19 -6.41 0.67
C ASN A 160 -18.58 -5.01 0.76
N GLY A 161 -17.32 -4.93 1.12
CA GLY A 161 -16.54 -3.72 0.94
C GLY A 161 -16.41 -3.36 -0.54
N ALA A 162 -16.17 -2.10 -0.82
CA ALA A 162 -15.90 -1.63 -2.17
C ALA A 162 -14.40 -1.78 -2.50
N ASN A 163 -14.10 -1.94 -3.79
CA ASN A 163 -12.73 -2.02 -4.28
C ASN A 163 -12.02 -0.67 -4.17
N SER A 164 -10.73 -0.70 -3.88
CA SER A 164 -9.84 0.44 -4.09
C SER A 164 -9.02 0.22 -5.36
N VAL A 165 -8.85 1.29 -6.14
CA VAL A 165 -8.18 1.22 -7.43
C VAL A 165 -7.14 2.32 -7.56
N LEU A 166 -5.93 1.95 -7.98
CA LEU A 166 -4.91 2.88 -8.45
C LEU A 166 -4.71 2.64 -9.95
N SER A 167 -4.99 3.65 -10.76
CA SER A 167 -4.94 3.50 -12.22
C SER A 167 -4.42 4.74 -12.92
N GLY A 168 -3.74 4.53 -14.04
CA GLY A 168 -3.18 5.57 -14.90
C GLY A 168 -2.54 4.91 -16.12
N THR A 169 -1.85 5.69 -16.93
CA THR A 169 -1.16 5.15 -18.12
C THR A 169 -0.17 4.06 -17.71
N GLY A 170 -0.36 2.85 -18.21
CA GLY A 170 0.50 1.71 -17.93
C GLY A 170 0.30 1.06 -16.53
N LEU A 171 -0.62 1.56 -15.72
CA LEU A 171 -0.89 1.03 -14.37
C LEU A 171 -2.38 0.81 -14.16
N SER A 172 -2.75 -0.40 -13.71
CA SER A 172 -4.11 -0.72 -13.25
C SER A 172 -4.02 -1.74 -12.10
N VAL A 173 -4.22 -1.27 -10.89
CA VAL A 173 -4.17 -2.07 -9.65
C VAL A 173 -5.52 -2.00 -8.98
N THR A 174 -6.14 -3.15 -8.75
CA THR A 174 -7.43 -3.24 -8.05
C THR A 174 -7.29 -4.12 -6.82
N SER A 175 -7.43 -3.52 -5.66
CA SER A 175 -7.61 -4.22 -4.40
C SER A 175 -9.09 -4.50 -4.20
N ILE A 176 -9.46 -5.75 -3.96
CA ILE A 176 -10.85 -6.21 -3.88
C ILE A 176 -11.40 -5.96 -2.49
N GLY A 177 -12.63 -5.45 -2.41
CA GLY A 177 -13.32 -5.26 -1.15
C GLY A 177 -13.47 -6.55 -0.35
N GLY A 178 -13.48 -6.47 0.97
CA GLY A 178 -13.69 -7.61 1.86
C GLY A 178 -15.07 -8.23 1.68
N GLY A 179 -15.15 -9.55 1.80
CA GLY A 179 -16.40 -10.28 1.73
C GLY A 179 -17.29 -10.01 2.95
N ARG A 180 -18.59 -9.88 2.78
CA ARG A 180 -19.56 -9.77 3.89
C ARG A 180 -19.58 -11.04 4.73
N GLY A 181 -19.85 -10.92 6.01
CA GLY A 181 -20.13 -12.05 6.90
C GLY A 181 -21.47 -12.71 6.60
N GLY A 182 -21.55 -14.00 6.90
CA GLY A 182 -22.77 -14.79 6.78
C GLY A 182 -23.78 -14.47 7.87
N GLY A 183 -25.05 -14.65 7.54
CA GLY A 183 -26.17 -14.57 8.50
C GLY A 183 -26.74 -15.93 8.87
N TYR A 184 -27.89 -15.91 9.52
CA TYR A 184 -28.68 -17.10 9.83
C TYR A 184 -29.73 -17.40 8.75
N GLY A 185 -29.73 -18.61 8.23
CA GLY A 185 -30.83 -19.22 7.48
C GLY A 185 -31.08 -18.67 6.08
N GLY A 186 -30.87 -19.47 5.07
CA GLY A 186 -31.22 -19.23 3.67
C GLY A 186 -30.02 -18.86 2.77
N PRO A 187 -30.20 -18.98 1.45
CA PRO A 187 -29.10 -18.81 0.49
C PRO A 187 -28.54 -17.38 0.45
N ASP A 188 -29.33 -16.38 0.78
CA ASP A 188 -28.90 -14.97 0.77
C ASP A 188 -28.04 -14.59 1.97
N TYR A 189 -27.85 -15.50 2.92
CA TYR A 189 -27.11 -15.26 4.13
C TYR A 189 -25.72 -15.93 4.17
N PHE A 190 -25.24 -16.46 3.05
CA PHE A 190 -23.89 -16.97 2.97
C PHE A 190 -22.85 -15.84 3.08
N PRO A 191 -21.72 -16.11 3.69
CA PRO A 191 -20.60 -15.19 3.62
C PRO A 191 -20.11 -15.10 2.17
N ASN A 192 -19.64 -13.94 1.78
CA ASN A 192 -19.12 -13.72 0.45
C ASN A 192 -17.59 -13.77 0.40
N THR A 193 -17.10 -14.16 -0.78
CA THR A 193 -15.70 -13.96 -1.14
C THR A 193 -15.37 -12.48 -1.24
N GLY A 194 -14.10 -12.16 -1.07
CA GLY A 194 -13.62 -10.78 -1.18
C GLY A 194 -12.09 -10.74 -1.22
N GLY A 195 -11.49 -9.58 -0.98
CA GLY A 195 -10.06 -9.49 -0.71
C GLY A 195 -9.67 -10.50 0.38
N SER A 196 -10.32 -10.38 1.55
CA SER A 196 -10.46 -11.49 2.51
C SER A 196 -11.91 -11.92 2.58
N GLY A 197 -12.15 -13.22 2.81
CA GLY A 197 -13.49 -13.79 2.84
C GLY A 197 -14.25 -13.52 4.15
N GLY A 198 -15.57 -13.43 4.09
CA GLY A 198 -16.42 -13.33 5.25
C GLY A 198 -16.50 -14.65 6.04
N GLY A 199 -16.69 -14.57 7.37
CA GLY A 199 -16.91 -15.71 8.24
C GLY A 199 -18.34 -16.23 8.18
N ALA A 200 -18.55 -17.50 8.49
CA ALA A 200 -19.86 -18.12 8.53
C ALA A 200 -20.73 -17.58 9.67
N GLY A 201 -22.02 -17.37 9.42
CA GLY A 201 -22.99 -17.10 10.47
C GLY A 201 -23.24 -18.34 11.36
N GLY A 202 -23.65 -18.12 12.59
CA GLY A 202 -24.13 -19.21 13.46
C GLY A 202 -25.47 -19.75 12.95
N ALA A 203 -25.52 -20.99 12.49
CA ALA A 203 -26.69 -21.61 11.90
C ALA A 203 -27.10 -22.84 12.70
N TYR A 204 -28.42 -22.99 12.88
CA TYR A 204 -29.02 -24.22 13.30
C TYR A 204 -29.12 -25.18 12.09
N GLY A 205 -28.33 -26.26 12.13
CA GLY A 205 -28.42 -27.31 11.09
C GLY A 205 -27.14 -27.55 10.32
N ALA A 206 -27.05 -28.70 9.70
CA ALA A 206 -25.88 -29.19 8.95
C ALA A 206 -25.63 -28.37 7.66
N ALA A 207 -24.38 -28.49 7.17
CA ALA A 207 -23.93 -27.95 5.90
C ALA A 207 -25.01 -27.72 4.82
N PRO A 208 -24.94 -26.66 3.99
CA PRO A 208 -23.71 -25.98 3.62
C PRO A 208 -23.42 -24.65 4.35
N TYR A 209 -24.16 -24.31 5.39
CA TYR A 209 -24.14 -22.98 6.03
C TYR A 209 -22.91 -22.70 6.90
N GLY A 210 -22.12 -23.71 7.19
CA GLY A 210 -21.05 -23.67 8.20
C GLY A 210 -19.67 -23.20 7.73
N PHE A 211 -19.48 -22.83 6.49
CA PHE A 211 -18.15 -22.49 5.95
C PHE A 211 -17.96 -20.99 5.79
N GLY A 212 -16.78 -20.51 6.15
CA GLY A 212 -16.35 -19.17 5.77
C GLY A 212 -16.06 -19.08 4.26
N ALA A 213 -16.18 -17.90 3.72
CA ALA A 213 -15.91 -17.67 2.30
C ALA A 213 -14.41 -17.55 2.03
N ALA A 214 -14.00 -17.82 0.79
CA ALA A 214 -12.61 -17.70 0.38
C ALA A 214 -12.16 -16.23 0.28
N GLY A 215 -10.88 -15.98 0.57
CA GLY A 215 -10.21 -14.75 0.19
C GLY A 215 -9.66 -14.84 -1.23
N THR A 216 -9.34 -13.71 -1.82
CA THR A 216 -8.65 -13.61 -3.10
C THR A 216 -7.16 -13.90 -2.89
N ALA A 217 -6.61 -14.83 -3.66
CA ALA A 217 -5.19 -15.17 -3.61
C ALA A 217 -4.31 -13.92 -3.81
N GLY A 218 -3.31 -13.75 -2.95
CA GLY A 218 -2.41 -12.59 -2.97
C GLY A 218 -3.00 -11.30 -2.39
N GLN A 219 -4.28 -11.30 -1.93
CA GLN A 219 -4.91 -10.13 -1.35
C GLN A 219 -5.42 -10.34 0.08
N GLY A 220 -5.71 -11.58 0.47
CA GLY A 220 -6.19 -11.91 1.80
C GLY A 220 -6.58 -13.37 1.96
N PHE A 221 -7.13 -13.72 3.10
CA PHE A 221 -7.39 -15.09 3.53
C PHE A 221 -8.90 -15.37 3.72
N ALA A 222 -9.23 -16.66 3.81
CA ALA A 222 -10.60 -17.10 4.00
C ALA A 222 -11.15 -16.72 5.39
N GLY A 223 -12.46 -16.60 5.49
CA GLY A 223 -13.15 -16.54 6.77
C GLY A 223 -13.24 -17.90 7.49
N GLY A 224 -13.53 -17.88 8.77
CA GLY A 224 -13.72 -19.05 9.62
C GLY A 224 -15.09 -19.70 9.48
N ARG A 225 -15.18 -20.94 9.91
CA ARG A 225 -16.44 -21.71 10.01
C ARG A 225 -17.21 -21.33 11.26
N ASN A 226 -18.51 -21.64 11.29
CA ASN A 226 -19.26 -21.70 12.56
C ASN A 226 -18.91 -22.95 13.37
N ALA A 227 -19.43 -23.07 14.61
CA ALA A 227 -19.14 -24.18 15.52
C ALA A 227 -19.68 -25.54 15.06
N GLN A 228 -20.71 -25.57 14.21
CA GLN A 228 -21.34 -26.81 13.67
C GLN A 228 -21.74 -27.85 14.73
N THR A 229 -22.19 -27.44 15.91
CA THR A 229 -22.62 -28.35 16.96
C THR A 229 -24.07 -28.84 16.76
N GLY A 230 -24.79 -28.26 15.80
CA GLY A 230 -26.21 -28.50 15.59
C GLY A 230 -27.09 -27.84 16.65
N SER A 231 -26.51 -26.99 17.47
CA SER A 231 -27.20 -26.19 18.47
C SER A 231 -27.62 -24.83 17.92
N SER A 232 -28.72 -24.30 18.43
CA SER A 232 -29.16 -22.93 18.10
C SER A 232 -28.18 -21.84 18.55
N ASN A 233 -27.15 -22.20 19.32
CA ASN A 233 -26.15 -21.31 19.91
C ASN A 233 -24.74 -21.47 19.28
N ASP A 234 -24.67 -21.96 18.07
CA ASP A 234 -23.36 -22.15 17.43
C ASP A 234 -22.64 -20.84 17.26
N GLY A 235 -21.38 -20.76 17.75
CA GLY A 235 -20.50 -19.63 17.56
C GLY A 235 -20.22 -19.39 16.08
N ALA A 236 -20.32 -18.14 15.64
CA ALA A 236 -20.03 -17.75 14.27
C ALA A 236 -18.54 -17.81 13.94
N GLY A 237 -18.22 -18.00 12.69
CA GLY A 237 -16.86 -17.84 12.16
C GLY A 237 -16.50 -16.37 12.02
N ALA A 238 -15.23 -16.06 12.17
CA ALA A 238 -14.70 -14.72 11.98
C ALA A 238 -14.31 -14.44 10.52
N GLY A 239 -14.22 -13.18 10.16
CA GLY A 239 -13.69 -12.76 8.85
C GLY A 239 -12.20 -13.07 8.70
N GLY A 240 -11.77 -13.34 7.46
CA GLY A 240 -10.35 -13.45 7.10
C GLY A 240 -9.62 -12.12 7.23
N GLY A 241 -8.36 -12.19 7.54
CA GLY A 241 -7.45 -11.04 7.61
C GLY A 241 -6.49 -10.98 6.41
N ALA A 242 -5.60 -9.98 6.42
CA ALA A 242 -4.60 -9.81 5.37
C ALA A 242 -3.46 -10.83 5.46
N SER A 243 -3.22 -11.44 6.62
CA SER A 243 -2.12 -12.40 6.84
C SER A 243 -2.56 -13.75 7.39
N ALA A 244 -3.82 -13.91 7.83
CA ALA A 244 -4.30 -15.17 8.37
C ALA A 244 -5.79 -15.39 8.09
N VAL A 245 -6.18 -16.66 8.07
CA VAL A 245 -7.58 -17.08 8.03
C VAL A 245 -8.32 -16.62 9.28
N GLY A 246 -9.62 -16.39 9.13
CA GLY A 246 -10.50 -16.13 10.26
C GLY A 246 -10.65 -17.38 11.14
N GLY A 247 -10.71 -17.17 12.45
CA GLY A 247 -10.93 -18.24 13.42
C GLY A 247 -12.30 -18.89 13.28
N ASN A 248 -12.37 -20.18 13.56
CA ASN A 248 -13.62 -20.92 13.62
C ASN A 248 -14.36 -20.63 14.94
N GLY A 249 -15.68 -20.63 14.86
CA GLY A 249 -16.50 -20.69 16.07
C GLY A 249 -16.31 -22.01 16.82
N SER A 250 -16.50 -22.01 18.13
CA SER A 250 -16.42 -23.19 18.97
C SER A 250 -17.49 -23.14 20.05
N GLY A 251 -18.39 -24.10 20.10
CA GLY A 251 -19.58 -24.08 20.95
C GLY A 251 -20.36 -22.77 20.76
N ALA A 252 -20.62 -22.03 21.78
CA ALA A 252 -21.29 -20.73 21.75
C ALA A 252 -20.33 -19.54 21.56
N VAL A 253 -19.04 -19.78 21.33
CA VAL A 253 -18.01 -18.73 21.23
C VAL A 253 -17.67 -18.45 19.76
N GLY A 254 -17.72 -17.20 19.37
CA GLY A 254 -17.31 -16.77 18.01
C GLY A 254 -15.80 -16.92 17.80
N GLY A 255 -15.40 -17.12 16.55
CA GLY A 255 -13.99 -17.19 16.16
C GLY A 255 -13.28 -15.83 16.29
N SER A 256 -11.97 -15.85 16.45
CA SER A 256 -11.14 -14.65 16.41
C SER A 256 -10.94 -14.17 14.97
N GLY A 257 -10.94 -12.87 14.72
CA GLY A 257 -10.64 -12.29 13.41
C GLY A 257 -9.28 -12.75 12.87
N GLY A 258 -9.17 -12.92 11.55
CA GLY A 258 -7.90 -13.19 10.90
C GLY A 258 -6.92 -12.04 11.14
N ALA A 259 -5.66 -12.36 11.36
CA ALA A 259 -4.63 -11.36 11.62
C ALA A 259 -4.43 -10.41 10.45
N GLY A 260 -4.18 -9.14 10.77
CA GLY A 260 -3.65 -8.16 9.83
C GLY A 260 -2.15 -8.37 9.62
N LEU A 261 -1.58 -7.63 8.68
CA LEU A 261 -0.13 -7.55 8.57
C LEU A 261 0.40 -6.69 9.71
N SER A 262 1.29 -7.26 10.51
CA SER A 262 2.03 -6.56 11.56
C SER A 262 3.31 -5.97 10.97
N GLY A 263 3.53 -4.71 11.21
CA GLY A 263 4.63 -3.92 10.71
C GLY A 263 4.11 -2.92 9.70
N ALA A 264 4.59 -1.67 9.84
CA ALA A 264 4.55 -0.76 8.70
C ALA A 264 5.19 -1.53 7.55
N ALA A 265 4.48 -1.71 6.44
CA ALA A 265 5.17 -1.97 5.20
C ALA A 265 6.23 -0.86 5.12
N LYS A 266 7.46 -1.18 5.49
CA LYS A 266 8.58 -0.38 5.04
C LYS A 266 8.56 -0.59 3.54
N LEU A 267 7.91 0.31 2.87
CA LEU A 267 8.13 0.58 1.47
C LEU A 267 9.55 1.15 1.44
N CYS A 268 10.55 0.25 1.48
CA CYS A 268 11.95 0.59 1.38
C CYS A 268 12.43 0.14 0.02
N GLY A 269 12.77 1.07 -0.83
CA GLY A 269 13.68 0.87 -1.92
C GLY A 269 15.10 1.08 -1.44
#